data_d98215fa1f4a37de3cf508909d99797b
#
_entry.id   d98215fa1f4a37de3cf508909d99797b
#
_cell.length_a   1.000
_cell.length_b   1.000
_cell.length_c   1.000
_cell.angle_alpha   90.00
_cell.angle_beta   90.00
_cell.angle_gamma   90.00
#
_symmetry.space_group_name_H-M   'P 1'
#
loop_
_entity.id
_entity.type
_entity.pdbx_description
1 polymer ?
#
loop_
_entity_poly.entity_id
_entity_poly.type
_entity_poly.pdbx_seq_one_letter_code
_entity_poly.pdbx_strand_id
1 'polypeptide(L)'
;MIRILWVACALISLNASAQTPSWWGKEVVSTSMAANRPRVSTTDYNNAVLIWGEGPHLVAGVTAVGGIGAFIRTDTINLTGQSVSISFWHGPEIASRGTDTVYVVYKEAPEADTSHHIYCAASFDGGYHFGLPKRVDFIGNHMGRMPTVAIGPGGHPVVAYMKSNLNYTDPQWVIATSQDYGQTFQPEVQASSDHSSLAEACDCCPAALVVSDSTVHLAYRDNLQNQRNIRVASGSLAGGAYQSISVDPQPWMVNACPASGPDIVADGDSLYSTFLNGNSSDEVFWSRWQMGDTTALVQGIASTSMAQNYPRIDARFGQKMMVWKTGAGTQAKVQARLHLLDTLFAFDVDTGTVNVPDVAVSGQGAFVVWHEVLEKRIYLKRLFYQTIGLPESVRSPSRQLLHTVDLYGRLVDPTQIPSGIYIQWYSDGSYEKVWL
;
A
#
# COMPACT_ATOMS: atom_id res chain seq x y z
N MET A 1 -15.59 53.88 -43.30
CA MET A 1 -14.49 52.93 -43.48
C MET A 1 -14.09 52.37 -42.11
N ILE A 2 -14.60 51.20 -41.76
CA ILE A 2 -14.30 50.55 -40.50
C ILE A 2 -13.19 49.52 -40.79
N ARG A 3 -12.02 49.72 -40.18
CA ARG A 3 -10.91 48.77 -40.25
C ARG A 3 -11.07 47.71 -39.19
N ILE A 4 -11.35 46.49 -39.61
CA ILE A 4 -11.37 45.31 -38.73
C ILE A 4 -9.93 44.87 -38.54
N LEU A 5 -9.40 44.97 -37.30
CA LEU A 5 -8.12 44.35 -36.92
C LEU A 5 -8.37 42.85 -36.62
N TRP A 6 -7.75 41.98 -37.41
CA TRP A 6 -7.63 40.56 -37.09
C TRP A 6 -6.49 40.37 -36.07
N VAL A 7 -6.85 39.99 -34.83
CA VAL A 7 -5.87 39.50 -33.87
C VAL A 7 -5.70 38.01 -34.10
N ALA A 8 -4.54 37.65 -34.67
CA ALA A 8 -4.14 36.26 -34.81
C ALA A 8 -3.73 35.75 -33.41
N CYS A 9 -4.59 34.95 -32.75
CA CYS A 9 -4.18 34.16 -31.61
C CYS A 9 -3.26 33.03 -32.07
N ALA A 10 -1.97 33.20 -31.86
CA ALA A 10 -1.01 32.11 -32.01
C ALA A 10 -1.23 31.10 -30.87
N LEU A 11 -1.87 29.97 -31.17
CA LEU A 11 -1.88 28.80 -30.31
C LEU A 11 -0.46 28.26 -30.20
N ILE A 12 0.27 28.63 -29.15
CA ILE A 12 1.52 27.98 -28.78
C ILE A 12 1.09 26.60 -28.23
N SER A 13 1.19 25.57 -29.08
CA SER A 13 1.13 24.19 -28.61
C SER A 13 2.40 23.94 -27.79
N LEU A 14 2.31 24.02 -26.47
CA LEU A 14 3.33 23.49 -25.58
C LEU A 14 3.34 21.98 -25.77
N ASN A 15 4.23 21.48 -26.59
CA ASN A 15 4.57 20.06 -26.59
C ASN A 15 5.25 19.76 -25.26
N ALA A 16 4.47 19.33 -24.28
CA ALA A 16 5.00 18.72 -23.07
C ALA A 16 5.65 17.39 -23.49
N SER A 17 6.94 17.38 -23.75
CA SER A 17 7.68 16.14 -23.90
C SER A 17 7.70 15.47 -22.52
N ALA A 18 6.93 14.39 -22.36
CA ALA A 18 7.04 13.56 -21.18
C ALA A 18 8.50 13.11 -21.04
N GLN A 19 9.15 13.46 -19.93
CA GLN A 19 10.50 12.96 -19.68
C GLN A 19 10.42 11.43 -19.58
N THR A 20 11.35 10.76 -20.25
CA THR A 20 11.48 9.31 -20.18
C THR A 20 11.85 8.94 -18.75
N PRO A 21 11.08 8.05 -18.07
CA PRO A 21 11.41 7.58 -16.74
C PRO A 21 12.81 6.93 -16.73
N SER A 22 13.60 7.24 -15.72
CA SER A 22 14.96 6.72 -15.58
C SER A 22 15.18 6.06 -14.22
N TRP A 23 15.84 4.89 -14.22
CA TRP A 23 16.18 4.16 -13.02
C TRP A 23 17.47 4.66 -12.39
N TRP A 24 17.44 4.86 -11.07
CA TRP A 24 18.64 4.98 -10.24
C TRP A 24 19.26 3.59 -9.99
N GLY A 25 20.52 3.56 -9.57
CA GLY A 25 21.23 2.32 -9.28
C GLY A 25 20.54 1.46 -8.22
N LYS A 26 20.77 0.13 -8.28
CA LYS A 26 20.32 -0.83 -7.28
C LYS A 26 21.03 -0.60 -5.95
N GLU A 27 20.27 -0.46 -4.86
CA GLU A 27 20.78 -0.24 -3.51
C GLU A 27 20.48 -1.45 -2.63
N VAL A 28 21.39 -1.77 -1.71
CA VAL A 28 21.18 -2.79 -0.70
C VAL A 28 20.49 -2.16 0.51
N VAL A 29 19.30 -2.66 0.85
CA VAL A 29 18.53 -2.25 2.04
C VAL A 29 19.01 -3.04 3.27
N SER A 30 19.15 -4.35 3.13
CA SER A 30 19.62 -5.24 4.19
C SER A 30 20.53 -6.32 3.65
N THR A 31 21.61 -6.59 4.39
CA THR A 31 22.55 -7.70 4.19
C THR A 31 22.36 -8.80 5.22
N SER A 32 21.37 -8.70 6.08
CA SER A 32 21.06 -9.71 7.08
C SER A 32 20.70 -11.03 6.40
N MET A 33 21.35 -12.11 6.79
CA MET A 33 21.06 -13.46 6.28
C MET A 33 19.62 -13.94 6.60
N ALA A 34 18.95 -13.25 7.52
CA ALA A 34 17.56 -13.50 7.92
C ALA A 34 16.60 -12.48 7.32
N ALA A 35 17.07 -11.57 6.44
CA ALA A 35 16.22 -10.58 5.81
C ALA A 35 15.18 -11.23 4.88
N ASN A 36 13.92 -10.78 4.97
CA ASN A 36 12.81 -11.34 4.21
C ASN A 36 11.67 -10.33 4.04
N ARG A 37 10.87 -10.51 2.98
CA ARG A 37 9.59 -9.86 2.73
C ARG A 37 9.61 -8.34 2.96
N PRO A 38 10.25 -7.56 2.08
CA PRO A 38 10.19 -6.12 2.16
C PRO A 38 8.79 -5.60 1.78
N ARG A 39 8.42 -4.47 2.39
CA ARG A 39 7.28 -3.64 2.01
C ARG A 39 7.71 -2.19 1.98
N VAL A 40 7.07 -1.41 1.12
CA VAL A 40 7.39 0.00 0.93
C VAL A 40 6.13 0.85 0.85
N SER A 41 6.18 2.04 1.43
CA SER A 41 5.17 3.10 1.27
C SER A 41 5.88 4.44 1.12
N THR A 42 5.19 5.47 0.62
CA THR A 42 5.79 6.81 0.42
C THR A 42 5.01 7.87 1.17
N THR A 43 5.73 8.86 1.72
CA THR A 43 5.13 10.07 2.27
C THR A 43 5.03 11.17 1.20
N ASP A 44 4.32 12.26 1.51
CA ASP A 44 4.19 13.41 0.61
C ASP A 44 5.52 14.18 0.43
N TYR A 45 6.53 13.92 1.27
CA TYR A 45 7.89 14.41 1.07
C TYR A 45 8.70 13.60 0.04
N ASN A 46 8.04 12.68 -0.69
CA ASN A 46 8.67 11.80 -1.68
C ASN A 46 9.80 10.95 -1.12
N ASN A 47 9.77 10.64 0.16
CA ASN A 47 10.66 9.64 0.74
C ASN A 47 9.93 8.31 0.89
N ALA A 48 10.66 7.21 0.74
CA ALA A 48 10.16 5.88 0.99
C ALA A 48 10.37 5.47 2.44
N VAL A 49 9.36 4.83 3.02
CA VAL A 49 9.43 4.12 4.30
C VAL A 49 9.35 2.64 3.98
N LEU A 50 10.34 1.88 4.39
CA LEU A 50 10.44 0.45 4.15
C LEU A 50 10.33 -0.31 5.48
N ILE A 51 9.70 -1.48 5.41
CA ILE A 51 9.73 -2.47 6.49
C ILE A 51 10.17 -3.83 5.94
N TRP A 52 10.84 -4.63 6.77
CA TRP A 52 11.24 -6.00 6.43
C TRP A 52 11.46 -6.83 7.68
N GLY A 53 11.39 -8.15 7.50
CA GLY A 53 11.75 -9.09 8.55
C GLY A 53 13.25 -9.31 8.66
N GLU A 54 13.80 -9.38 9.88
CA GLU A 54 15.14 -9.88 10.18
C GLU A 54 15.07 -10.91 11.32
N GLY A 55 14.92 -12.18 10.95
CA GLY A 55 14.66 -13.24 11.92
C GLY A 55 13.34 -13.02 12.66
N PRO A 56 13.36 -12.88 14.00
CA PRO A 56 12.14 -12.62 14.78
C PRO A 56 11.70 -11.16 14.75
N HIS A 57 12.49 -10.26 14.17
CA HIS A 57 12.30 -8.82 14.25
C HIS A 57 11.66 -8.26 12.99
N LEU A 58 10.84 -7.24 13.19
CA LEU A 58 10.32 -6.36 12.16
C LEU A 58 11.09 -5.06 12.21
N VAL A 59 11.75 -4.72 11.13
CA VAL A 59 12.67 -3.58 11.04
C VAL A 59 12.10 -2.54 10.09
N ALA A 60 12.32 -1.27 10.40
CA ALA A 60 12.02 -0.14 9.54
C ALA A 60 13.26 0.59 9.06
N GLY A 61 13.09 1.33 7.97
CA GLY A 61 14.08 2.26 7.46
C GLY A 61 13.46 3.26 6.49
N VAL A 62 14.16 4.35 6.25
CA VAL A 62 13.68 5.45 5.41
C VAL A 62 14.74 5.89 4.41
N THR A 63 14.30 6.42 3.27
CA THR A 63 15.16 7.21 2.38
C THR A 63 15.14 8.67 2.85
N ALA A 64 16.12 9.47 2.41
CA ALA A 64 16.05 10.90 2.64
C ALA A 64 14.83 11.54 1.95
N VAL A 65 14.43 12.72 2.43
CA VAL A 65 13.37 13.54 1.81
C VAL A 65 13.70 13.77 0.33
N GLY A 66 12.68 13.68 -0.52
CA GLY A 66 12.85 13.73 -1.98
C GLY A 66 13.34 12.41 -2.60
N GLY A 67 13.50 11.36 -1.80
CA GLY A 67 13.93 10.05 -2.29
C GLY A 67 15.37 10.00 -2.79
N ILE A 68 16.16 11.04 -2.56
CA ILE A 68 17.57 11.14 -2.96
C ILE A 68 18.44 10.98 -1.71
N GLY A 69 19.56 10.25 -1.83
CA GLY A 69 20.47 10.04 -0.71
C GLY A 69 20.44 8.61 -0.16
N ALA A 70 21.20 8.36 0.90
CA ALA A 70 21.34 7.04 1.48
C ALA A 70 20.07 6.57 2.18
N PHE A 71 19.80 5.28 2.07
CA PHE A 71 18.82 4.61 2.89
C PHE A 71 19.35 4.49 4.34
N ILE A 72 18.48 4.76 5.30
CA ILE A 72 18.81 4.72 6.73
C ILE A 72 17.87 3.72 7.42
N ARG A 73 18.45 2.71 8.07
CA ARG A 73 17.70 1.88 9.02
C ARG A 73 17.35 2.73 10.24
N THR A 74 16.08 2.70 10.65
CA THR A 74 15.59 3.61 11.71
C THR A 74 15.20 2.90 12.99
N ASP A 75 14.39 1.83 12.92
CA ASP A 75 13.80 1.26 14.13
C ASP A 75 13.63 -0.26 14.04
N THR A 76 13.37 -0.90 15.19
CA THR A 76 12.84 -2.24 15.34
C THR A 76 11.45 -2.14 15.96
N ILE A 77 10.42 -2.52 15.22
CA ILE A 77 9.03 -2.15 15.49
C ILE A 77 8.39 -3.05 16.55
N ASN A 78 8.61 -4.37 16.49
CA ASN A 78 7.96 -5.30 17.42
C ASN A 78 8.50 -5.18 18.84
N LEU A 79 7.65 -5.48 19.82
CA LEU A 79 8.00 -5.44 21.23
C LEU A 79 9.15 -6.40 21.56
N THR A 80 9.96 -6.02 22.55
CA THR A 80 11.02 -6.88 23.09
C THR A 80 10.42 -8.19 23.57
N GLY A 81 10.99 -9.31 23.11
CA GLY A 81 10.53 -10.66 23.43
C GLY A 81 9.45 -11.21 22.48
N GLN A 82 8.85 -10.39 21.63
CA GLN A 82 7.97 -10.88 20.58
C GLN A 82 8.74 -11.31 19.35
N SER A 83 8.23 -12.34 18.69
CA SER A 83 8.65 -12.73 17.34
C SER A 83 7.54 -12.41 16.35
N VAL A 84 7.88 -11.95 15.15
CA VAL A 84 6.90 -11.61 14.12
C VAL A 84 6.70 -12.77 13.15
N SER A 85 5.46 -13.08 12.81
CA SER A 85 5.13 -14.11 11.82
C SER A 85 5.39 -13.56 10.41
N ILE A 86 6.43 -14.06 9.77
CA ILE A 86 6.87 -13.62 8.44
C ILE A 86 7.25 -14.82 7.59
N SER A 87 6.69 -14.89 6.39
CA SER A 87 7.11 -15.78 5.33
C SER A 87 7.22 -15.03 4.00
N PHE A 88 7.62 -15.67 2.92
CA PHE A 88 7.69 -15.01 1.62
C PHE A 88 6.32 -14.57 1.06
N TRP A 89 5.21 -15.19 1.48
CA TRP A 89 3.86 -14.91 0.96
C TRP A 89 2.94 -14.16 1.93
N HIS A 90 3.23 -14.15 3.22
CA HIS A 90 2.50 -13.36 4.23
C HIS A 90 3.45 -12.73 5.25
N GLY A 91 2.99 -11.69 5.91
CA GLY A 91 3.76 -11.01 6.97
C GLY A 91 3.23 -9.59 7.20
N PRO A 92 4.07 -8.71 7.74
CA PRO A 92 3.75 -7.32 8.02
C PRO A 92 3.35 -6.54 6.76
N GLU A 93 2.49 -5.55 6.94
CA GLU A 93 2.08 -4.59 5.91
C GLU A 93 2.20 -3.17 6.45
N ILE A 94 2.35 -2.20 5.54
CA ILE A 94 2.60 -0.79 5.84
C ILE A 94 1.65 0.09 5.04
N ALA A 95 1.22 1.21 5.65
CA ALA A 95 0.56 2.29 4.94
C ALA A 95 1.09 3.64 5.45
N SER A 96 1.15 4.63 4.58
CA SER A 96 1.50 6.01 4.92
C SER A 96 0.50 7.01 4.34
N ARG A 97 0.34 8.15 5.03
CA ARG A 97 -0.50 9.26 4.59
C ARG A 97 0.08 10.59 5.03
N GLY A 98 0.02 11.56 4.13
CA GLY A 98 0.60 12.88 4.42
C GLY A 98 2.12 12.82 4.50
N THR A 99 2.68 13.72 5.31
CA THR A 99 4.12 13.91 5.41
C THR A 99 4.79 12.99 6.43
N ASP A 100 4.05 12.53 7.44
CA ASP A 100 4.61 11.99 8.68
C ASP A 100 3.90 10.76 9.25
N THR A 101 2.64 10.51 8.87
CA THR A 101 1.86 9.42 9.44
C THR A 101 2.12 8.10 8.73
N VAL A 102 2.57 7.09 9.49
CA VAL A 102 2.85 5.74 9.01
C VAL A 102 2.31 4.73 10.01
N TYR A 103 1.58 3.73 9.51
CA TYR A 103 1.15 2.58 10.30
C TYR A 103 1.73 1.29 9.74
N VAL A 104 2.14 0.42 10.66
CA VAL A 104 2.64 -0.91 10.37
C VAL A 104 1.84 -1.92 11.16
N VAL A 105 1.35 -2.95 10.50
CA VAL A 105 0.63 -4.05 11.16
C VAL A 105 1.38 -5.36 11.01
N TYR A 106 1.34 -6.17 12.05
CA TYR A 106 1.99 -7.49 12.05
C TYR A 106 1.25 -8.48 12.95
N LYS A 107 1.41 -9.75 12.66
CA LYS A 107 1.01 -10.86 13.52
C LYS A 107 2.21 -11.33 14.33
N GLU A 108 2.03 -11.51 15.63
CA GLU A 108 2.99 -12.20 16.50
C GLU A 108 3.06 -13.69 16.15
N ALA A 109 4.28 -14.25 16.20
CA ALA A 109 4.51 -15.67 15.95
C ALA A 109 4.34 -16.51 17.24
N PRO A 110 3.87 -17.76 17.13
CA PRO A 110 3.48 -18.46 15.92
C PRO A 110 2.14 -17.97 15.35
N GLU A 111 1.96 -18.13 14.03
CA GLU A 111 0.77 -17.64 13.35
C GLU A 111 -0.50 -18.40 13.74
N ALA A 112 -0.41 -19.73 13.85
CA ALA A 112 -1.52 -20.63 14.10
C ALA A 112 -1.79 -20.80 15.60
N ASP A 113 -2.14 -19.71 16.27
CA ASP A 113 -2.31 -19.69 17.73
C ASP A 113 -3.39 -18.67 18.12
N THR A 114 -4.13 -18.96 19.17
CA THR A 114 -5.14 -18.07 19.77
C THR A 114 -4.56 -17.14 20.84
N SER A 115 -3.35 -17.40 21.32
CA SER A 115 -2.66 -16.60 22.35
C SER A 115 -1.74 -15.52 21.78
N HIS A 116 -1.46 -15.54 20.48
CA HIS A 116 -0.67 -14.57 19.78
C HIS A 116 -1.57 -13.66 18.92
N HIS A 117 -1.29 -12.37 18.94
CA HIS A 117 -2.21 -11.34 18.48
C HIS A 117 -1.69 -10.54 17.30
N ILE A 118 -2.57 -9.74 16.70
CA ILE A 118 -2.25 -8.75 15.67
C ILE A 118 -2.01 -7.42 16.35
N TYR A 119 -0.93 -6.76 15.94
CA TYR A 119 -0.51 -5.48 16.47
C TYR A 119 -0.41 -4.43 15.37
N CYS A 120 -0.64 -3.18 15.76
CA CYS A 120 -0.44 -1.98 14.95
C CYS A 120 0.54 -1.05 15.66
N ALA A 121 1.60 -0.65 14.98
CA ALA A 121 2.53 0.37 15.41
C ALA A 121 2.34 1.63 14.56
N ALA A 122 2.41 2.80 15.20
CA ALA A 122 2.27 4.10 14.56
C ALA A 122 3.57 4.89 14.64
N SER A 123 3.91 5.57 13.55
CA SER A 123 4.92 6.63 13.49
C SER A 123 4.22 7.92 13.07
N PHE A 124 4.65 9.04 13.64
CA PHE A 124 4.20 10.40 13.32
C PHE A 124 5.37 11.31 12.97
N ASP A 125 6.47 10.73 12.51
CA ASP A 125 7.68 11.45 12.07
C ASP A 125 8.23 10.87 10.75
N GLY A 126 7.35 10.27 9.93
CA GLY A 126 7.72 9.74 8.62
C GLY A 126 8.46 8.41 8.64
N GLY A 127 8.31 7.61 9.70
CA GLY A 127 8.89 6.28 9.83
C GLY A 127 10.27 6.25 10.51
N TYR A 128 10.71 7.37 11.09
CA TYR A 128 11.97 7.41 11.83
C TYR A 128 11.87 6.72 13.19
N HIS A 129 10.75 6.88 13.88
CA HIS A 129 10.47 6.21 15.15
C HIS A 129 9.05 5.69 15.19
N PHE A 130 8.87 4.51 15.75
CA PHE A 130 7.56 3.90 15.97
C PHE A 130 7.22 3.86 17.46
N GLY A 131 5.98 4.22 17.78
CA GLY A 131 5.44 4.06 19.13
C GLY A 131 5.24 2.58 19.49
N LEU A 132 4.94 2.33 20.76
CA LEU A 132 4.67 0.96 21.24
C LEU A 132 3.46 0.38 20.50
N PRO A 133 3.60 -0.80 19.89
CA PRO A 133 2.53 -1.47 19.18
C PRO A 133 1.29 -1.70 20.06
N LYS A 134 0.11 -1.50 19.49
CA LYS A 134 -1.18 -1.73 20.14
C LYS A 134 -1.86 -2.95 19.55
N ARG A 135 -2.49 -3.73 20.39
CA ARG A 135 -3.27 -4.89 19.93
C ARG A 135 -4.49 -4.43 19.13
N VAL A 136 -4.71 -5.09 17.99
CA VAL A 136 -5.83 -4.79 17.07
C VAL A 136 -7.01 -5.74 17.27
N ASP A 137 -6.73 -7.03 17.42
CA ASP A 137 -7.70 -8.11 17.26
C ASP A 137 -8.54 -8.40 18.51
N PHE A 138 -9.78 -8.88 18.27
CA PHE A 138 -10.72 -9.38 19.29
C PHE A 138 -11.08 -10.84 19.00
N ILE A 139 -10.07 -11.65 18.69
CA ILE A 139 -10.26 -13.02 18.14
C ILE A 139 -10.92 -14.01 19.07
N GLY A 140 -10.92 -13.79 20.39
CA GLY A 140 -11.46 -14.76 21.35
C GLY A 140 -10.76 -16.13 21.24
N ASN A 141 -11.52 -17.18 20.94
CA ASN A 141 -10.99 -18.54 20.72
C ASN A 141 -10.67 -18.84 19.24
N HIS A 142 -10.53 -17.80 18.38
CA HIS A 142 -10.19 -17.92 16.98
C HIS A 142 -8.72 -17.57 16.74
N MET A 143 -8.24 -17.81 15.55
CA MET A 143 -6.92 -17.33 15.07
C MET A 143 -7.09 -16.04 14.28
N GLY A 144 -6.20 -15.07 14.50
CA GLY A 144 -6.05 -13.87 13.65
C GLY A 144 -4.79 -13.99 12.81
N ARG A 145 -4.88 -13.75 11.49
CA ARG A 145 -3.76 -13.97 10.55
C ARG A 145 -3.70 -12.88 9.47
N MET A 146 -2.54 -12.74 8.82
CA MET A 146 -2.32 -11.96 7.59
C MET A 146 -2.92 -10.54 7.65
N PRO A 147 -2.54 -9.71 8.63
CA PRO A 147 -3.07 -8.36 8.70
C PRO A 147 -2.64 -7.51 7.51
N THR A 148 -3.51 -6.58 7.11
CA THR A 148 -3.22 -5.49 6.18
C THR A 148 -3.80 -4.19 6.73
N VAL A 149 -3.26 -3.04 6.29
CA VAL A 149 -3.62 -1.72 6.83
C VAL A 149 -3.81 -0.69 5.74
N ALA A 150 -4.80 0.17 5.94
CA ALA A 150 -4.99 1.41 5.19
C ALA A 150 -5.23 2.57 6.16
N ILE A 151 -5.17 3.79 5.66
CA ILE A 151 -5.37 5.00 6.47
C ILE A 151 -6.60 5.75 5.95
N GLY A 152 -7.57 5.95 6.82
CA GLY A 152 -8.77 6.72 6.52
C GLY A 152 -8.51 8.23 6.38
N PRO A 153 -9.50 9.01 5.89
CA PRO A 153 -9.35 10.46 5.66
C PRO A 153 -8.94 11.23 6.92
N GLY A 154 -9.35 10.77 8.10
CA GLY A 154 -8.99 11.38 9.39
C GLY A 154 -7.60 11.01 9.91
N GLY A 155 -6.77 10.30 9.12
CA GLY A 155 -5.45 9.87 9.57
C GLY A 155 -5.47 8.64 10.50
N HIS A 156 -6.64 8.01 10.68
CA HIS A 156 -6.79 6.84 11.54
C HIS A 156 -6.57 5.53 10.79
N PRO A 157 -5.94 4.52 11.39
CA PRO A 157 -5.72 3.23 10.76
C PRO A 157 -7.02 2.41 10.68
N VAL A 158 -7.17 1.74 9.56
CA VAL A 158 -8.15 0.69 9.30
C VAL A 158 -7.37 -0.59 9.03
N VAL A 159 -7.64 -1.64 9.80
CA VAL A 159 -6.90 -2.90 9.72
C VAL A 159 -7.85 -4.01 9.33
N ALA A 160 -7.52 -4.74 8.27
CA ALA A 160 -8.18 -6.00 7.96
C ALA A 160 -7.28 -7.17 8.36
N TYR A 161 -7.87 -8.26 8.79
CA TYR A 161 -7.17 -9.51 9.06
C TYR A 161 -8.07 -10.72 8.84
N MET A 162 -7.47 -11.86 8.57
CA MET A 162 -8.19 -13.11 8.48
C MET A 162 -8.44 -13.65 9.87
N LYS A 163 -9.71 -13.97 10.18
CA LYS A 163 -10.16 -14.66 11.39
C LYS A 163 -10.66 -16.03 11.00
N SER A 164 -10.22 -17.09 11.69
CA SER A 164 -10.64 -18.46 11.43
C SER A 164 -10.73 -19.26 12.71
N ASN A 165 -11.43 -20.38 12.65
CA ASN A 165 -11.36 -21.39 13.69
C ASN A 165 -9.95 -22.00 13.75
N LEU A 166 -9.66 -22.70 14.85
CA LEU A 166 -8.50 -23.60 14.92
C LEU A 166 -8.56 -24.61 13.77
N ASN A 167 -7.40 -25.01 13.25
CA ASN A 167 -7.27 -25.85 12.06
C ASN A 167 -7.64 -25.17 10.72
N TYR A 168 -7.66 -23.83 10.70
CA TYR A 168 -7.88 -23.03 9.48
C TYR A 168 -9.26 -23.21 8.82
N THR A 169 -10.26 -23.66 9.57
CA THR A 169 -11.64 -23.78 9.09
C THR A 169 -12.39 -22.47 9.24
N ASP A 170 -13.40 -22.25 8.38
CA ASP A 170 -14.24 -21.05 8.37
C ASP A 170 -13.42 -19.73 8.33
N PRO A 171 -12.48 -19.58 7.39
CA PRO A 171 -11.69 -18.37 7.29
C PRO A 171 -12.54 -17.21 6.75
N GLN A 172 -12.51 -16.09 7.47
CA GLN A 172 -13.26 -14.87 7.15
C GLN A 172 -12.33 -13.66 7.24
N TRP A 173 -12.45 -12.72 6.32
CA TRP A 173 -11.84 -11.41 6.46
C TRP A 173 -12.72 -10.52 7.33
N VAL A 174 -12.09 -9.89 8.30
CA VAL A 174 -12.72 -8.94 9.22
C VAL A 174 -11.95 -7.62 9.23
N ILE A 175 -12.63 -6.53 9.57
CA ILE A 175 -12.07 -5.17 9.59
C ILE A 175 -12.28 -4.56 10.96
N ALA A 176 -11.21 -4.07 11.57
CA ALA A 176 -11.18 -3.29 12.79
C ALA A 176 -10.74 -1.83 12.47
N THR A 177 -11.42 -0.85 13.04
CA THR A 177 -11.15 0.57 12.85
C THR A 177 -10.68 1.22 14.14
N SER A 178 -9.79 2.21 14.03
CA SER A 178 -9.43 3.10 15.14
C SER A 178 -10.00 4.49 14.92
N GLN A 179 -10.25 5.22 16.01
CA GLN A 179 -10.67 6.62 16.00
C GLN A 179 -9.72 7.50 16.83
N ASP A 180 -8.62 6.95 17.32
CA ASP A 180 -7.66 7.58 18.22
C ASP A 180 -6.21 7.33 17.78
N TYR A 181 -5.99 7.34 16.45
CA TYR A 181 -4.66 7.17 15.82
C TYR A 181 -3.98 5.83 16.20
N GLY A 182 -4.78 4.76 16.32
CA GLY A 182 -4.27 3.42 16.57
C GLY A 182 -3.98 3.11 18.04
N GLN A 183 -4.42 3.94 19.00
CA GLN A 183 -4.27 3.64 20.42
C GLN A 183 -5.24 2.54 20.87
N THR A 184 -6.48 2.55 20.31
CA THR A 184 -7.48 1.50 20.50
C THR A 184 -8.17 1.18 19.19
N PHE A 185 -8.74 -0.04 19.12
CA PHE A 185 -9.50 -0.49 17.96
C PHE A 185 -10.91 -0.88 18.36
N GLN A 186 -11.88 -0.63 17.47
CA GLN A 186 -13.25 -1.11 17.65
C GLN A 186 -13.31 -2.61 17.35
N PRO A 187 -14.30 -3.33 17.91
CA PRO A 187 -14.55 -4.72 17.54
C PRO A 187 -14.69 -4.88 16.04
N GLU A 188 -14.12 -5.95 15.52
CA GLU A 188 -14.11 -6.22 14.08
C GLU A 188 -15.49 -6.50 13.50
N VAL A 189 -15.67 -6.12 12.23
CA VAL A 189 -16.85 -6.43 11.41
C VAL A 189 -16.44 -7.36 10.28
N GLN A 190 -17.27 -8.39 10.02
CA GLN A 190 -17.03 -9.31 8.89
C GLN A 190 -17.17 -8.58 7.56
N ALA A 191 -16.21 -8.80 6.65
CA ALA A 191 -16.14 -8.14 5.35
C ALA A 191 -16.11 -9.12 4.16
N SER A 192 -15.98 -10.41 4.38
CA SER A 192 -15.97 -11.42 3.30
C SER A 192 -17.15 -12.37 3.37
N SER A 193 -17.34 -13.17 2.30
CA SER A 193 -18.30 -14.28 2.25
C SER A 193 -19.78 -13.86 2.31
N ASP A 194 -20.07 -12.64 1.85
CA ASP A 194 -21.42 -12.04 1.81
C ASP A 194 -22.32 -12.63 0.72
N HIS A 195 -21.75 -13.25 -0.32
CA HIS A 195 -22.43 -13.64 -1.55
C HIS A 195 -22.94 -15.09 -1.54
N SER A 196 -22.52 -15.92 -0.60
CA SER A 196 -22.97 -17.31 -0.46
C SER A 196 -22.70 -17.85 0.93
N SER A 197 -23.62 -18.66 1.47
CA SER A 197 -23.39 -19.37 2.73
C SER A 197 -22.34 -20.50 2.65
N LEU A 198 -21.88 -20.82 1.45
CA LEU A 198 -20.81 -21.80 1.19
C LEU A 198 -19.48 -21.12 0.87
N ALA A 199 -19.46 -19.79 0.83
CA ALA A 199 -18.25 -19.03 0.54
C ALA A 199 -17.40 -18.86 1.79
N GLU A 200 -16.10 -19.08 1.64
CA GLU A 200 -15.07 -18.80 2.63
C GLU A 200 -13.99 -17.92 1.98
N ALA A 201 -13.18 -17.28 2.78
CA ALA A 201 -11.95 -16.69 2.26
C ALA A 201 -10.92 -17.79 1.96
N CYS A 202 -10.02 -17.57 0.99
CA CYS A 202 -8.88 -18.47 0.80
C CYS A 202 -7.94 -18.37 1.99
N ASP A 203 -7.84 -19.43 2.78
CA ASP A 203 -7.13 -19.49 4.07
C ASP A 203 -5.61 -19.24 3.99
N CYS A 204 -5.04 -19.25 2.80
CA CYS A 204 -3.59 -19.10 2.57
C CYS A 204 -3.23 -17.89 1.68
N CYS A 205 -4.17 -17.01 1.37
CA CYS A 205 -3.94 -15.86 0.51
C CYS A 205 -4.10 -14.55 1.29
N PRO A 206 -3.08 -13.68 1.34
CA PRO A 206 -3.23 -12.36 1.95
C PRO A 206 -4.24 -11.52 1.17
N ALA A 207 -4.78 -10.50 1.81
CA ALA A 207 -5.63 -9.48 1.19
C ALA A 207 -4.93 -8.12 1.17
N ALA A 208 -5.54 -7.17 0.46
CA ALA A 208 -5.12 -5.78 0.47
C ALA A 208 -6.31 -4.86 0.74
N LEU A 209 -6.03 -3.70 1.33
CA LEU A 209 -7.02 -2.77 1.84
C LEU A 209 -6.73 -1.36 1.34
N VAL A 210 -7.77 -0.66 0.91
CA VAL A 210 -7.72 0.79 0.63
C VAL A 210 -8.95 1.48 1.20
N VAL A 211 -8.78 2.72 1.63
CA VAL A 211 -9.90 3.58 2.03
C VAL A 211 -9.97 4.75 1.05
N SER A 212 -11.14 4.93 0.45
CA SER A 212 -11.45 6.07 -0.40
C SER A 212 -12.63 6.81 0.20
N ASP A 213 -12.45 8.10 0.48
CA ASP A 213 -13.40 8.91 1.22
C ASP A 213 -13.87 8.22 2.53
N SER A 214 -15.13 7.84 2.61
CA SER A 214 -15.72 7.16 3.75
C SER A 214 -15.98 5.67 3.51
N THR A 215 -15.44 5.10 2.42
CA THR A 215 -15.63 3.70 2.03
C THR A 215 -14.35 2.91 2.16
N VAL A 216 -14.45 1.75 2.80
CA VAL A 216 -13.38 0.77 2.92
C VAL A 216 -13.55 -0.26 1.82
N HIS A 217 -12.48 -0.57 1.10
CA HIS A 217 -12.46 -1.59 0.04
C HIS A 217 -11.39 -2.64 0.37
N LEU A 218 -11.81 -3.89 0.48
CA LEU A 218 -10.97 -5.05 0.78
C LEU A 218 -10.93 -5.97 -0.43
N ALA A 219 -9.77 -6.07 -1.07
CA ALA A 219 -9.53 -7.08 -2.11
C ALA A 219 -9.01 -8.37 -1.46
N TYR A 220 -9.67 -9.49 -1.73
CA TYR A 220 -9.32 -10.79 -1.16
C TYR A 220 -9.55 -11.92 -2.17
N ARG A 221 -8.87 -13.04 -1.98
CA ARG A 221 -9.17 -14.27 -2.70
C ARG A 221 -10.28 -15.02 -1.99
N ASP A 222 -11.33 -15.32 -2.74
CA ASP A 222 -12.45 -16.13 -2.32
C ASP A 222 -12.13 -17.63 -2.39
N ASN A 223 -12.94 -18.45 -1.75
CA ASN A 223 -12.93 -19.89 -1.84
C ASN A 223 -14.38 -20.44 -1.83
N LEU A 224 -15.02 -20.41 -2.96
CA LEU A 224 -16.33 -21.03 -3.12
C LEU A 224 -16.16 -22.45 -3.69
N GLN A 225 -16.05 -23.45 -2.78
CA GLN A 225 -15.86 -24.86 -3.17
C GLN A 225 -14.68 -25.09 -4.13
N ASN A 226 -13.50 -24.53 -3.79
CA ASN A 226 -12.27 -24.52 -4.58
C ASN A 226 -12.29 -23.61 -5.83
N GLN A 227 -13.35 -22.87 -6.09
CA GLN A 227 -13.28 -21.74 -7.02
C GLN A 227 -12.65 -20.55 -6.29
N ARG A 228 -11.45 -20.14 -6.72
CA ARG A 228 -10.60 -19.17 -5.99
C ARG A 228 -10.41 -17.87 -6.77
N ASN A 229 -11.50 -17.18 -7.02
CA ASN A 229 -11.51 -15.89 -7.70
C ASN A 229 -11.20 -14.72 -6.76
N ILE A 230 -10.89 -13.56 -7.33
CA ILE A 230 -10.71 -12.33 -6.57
C ILE A 230 -12.03 -11.58 -6.47
N ARG A 231 -12.35 -11.17 -5.24
CA ARG A 231 -13.48 -10.29 -4.92
C ARG A 231 -13.00 -9.03 -4.21
N VAL A 232 -13.79 -7.98 -4.31
CA VAL A 232 -13.60 -6.75 -3.55
C VAL A 232 -14.85 -6.47 -2.76
N ALA A 233 -14.73 -6.50 -1.44
CA ALA A 233 -15.79 -6.13 -0.51
C ALA A 233 -15.70 -4.65 -0.19
N SER A 234 -16.80 -3.93 -0.29
CA SER A 234 -16.90 -2.50 0.00
C SER A 234 -17.93 -2.24 1.08
N GLY A 235 -17.59 -1.38 2.03
CA GLY A 235 -18.45 -1.02 3.15
C GLY A 235 -18.10 0.34 3.74
N SER A 236 -19.01 0.90 4.54
CA SER A 236 -18.80 2.21 5.16
C SER A 236 -17.73 2.15 6.26
N LEU A 237 -16.84 3.15 6.29
CA LEU A 237 -15.88 3.36 7.38
C LEU A 237 -16.58 3.56 8.74
N ALA A 238 -17.83 4.05 8.74
CA ALA A 238 -18.64 4.20 9.95
C ALA A 238 -19.20 2.88 10.48
N GLY A 239 -18.98 1.76 9.79
CA GLY A 239 -19.50 0.44 10.11
C GLY A 239 -20.70 0.04 9.26
N GLY A 240 -21.19 -1.19 9.46
CA GLY A 240 -22.29 -1.77 8.70
C GLY A 240 -21.85 -2.99 7.89
N ALA A 241 -22.75 -3.46 7.02
CA ALA A 241 -22.49 -4.64 6.19
C ALA A 241 -21.58 -4.28 5.01
N TYR A 242 -20.70 -5.21 4.65
CA TYR A 242 -19.90 -5.16 3.44
C TYR A 242 -20.61 -5.91 2.32
N GLN A 243 -20.44 -5.44 1.09
CA GLN A 243 -20.93 -6.10 -0.12
C GLN A 243 -19.79 -6.30 -1.09
N SER A 244 -19.67 -7.49 -1.65
CA SER A 244 -18.57 -7.82 -2.54
C SER A 244 -19.00 -8.01 -4.00
N ILE A 245 -18.14 -7.54 -4.91
CA ILE A 245 -18.21 -7.82 -6.34
C ILE A 245 -17.05 -8.73 -6.75
N SER A 246 -17.26 -9.54 -7.83
CA SER A 246 -16.15 -10.25 -8.45
C SER A 246 -15.42 -9.31 -9.40
N VAL A 247 -14.10 -9.19 -9.21
CA VAL A 247 -13.22 -8.43 -10.10
C VAL A 247 -12.32 -9.33 -10.94
N ASP A 248 -12.53 -10.65 -10.84
CA ASP A 248 -11.86 -11.71 -11.57
C ASP A 248 -12.94 -12.61 -12.19
N PRO A 249 -13.34 -12.39 -13.45
CA PRO A 249 -14.45 -13.11 -14.08
C PRO A 249 -14.08 -14.51 -14.56
N GLN A 250 -12.78 -14.87 -14.58
CA GLN A 250 -12.32 -16.18 -15.04
C GLN A 250 -12.35 -17.17 -13.87
N PRO A 251 -13.23 -18.19 -13.88
CA PRO A 251 -13.30 -19.15 -12.80
C PRO A 251 -12.01 -19.95 -12.69
N TRP A 252 -11.34 -19.85 -11.55
CA TRP A 252 -10.13 -20.61 -11.27
C TRP A 252 -10.44 -21.73 -10.26
N MET A 253 -10.63 -22.93 -10.78
CA MET A 253 -10.86 -24.13 -9.96
C MET A 253 -9.52 -24.74 -9.56
N VAL A 254 -9.14 -24.63 -8.29
CA VAL A 254 -7.87 -25.17 -7.80
C VAL A 254 -8.00 -25.70 -6.36
N ASN A 255 -7.74 -26.99 -6.19
CA ASN A 255 -7.66 -27.63 -4.88
C ASN A 255 -6.21 -27.59 -4.36
N ALA A 256 -5.66 -26.39 -4.25
CA ALA A 256 -4.32 -26.12 -3.75
C ALA A 256 -4.25 -24.71 -3.19
N CYS A 257 -3.20 -24.41 -2.45
CA CYS A 257 -2.93 -23.07 -1.92
C CYS A 257 -2.18 -22.23 -2.96
N PRO A 258 -2.79 -21.16 -3.52
CA PRO A 258 -2.10 -20.26 -4.43
C PRO A 258 -1.00 -19.43 -3.75
N ALA A 259 -1.12 -19.17 -2.44
CA ALA A 259 -0.21 -18.35 -1.64
C ALA A 259 0.08 -16.97 -2.29
N SER A 260 -0.92 -16.43 -2.99
CA SER A 260 -0.85 -15.16 -3.73
C SER A 260 -2.15 -14.40 -3.58
N GLY A 261 -2.09 -13.28 -2.90
CA GLY A 261 -3.22 -12.36 -2.73
C GLY A 261 -3.29 -11.32 -3.84
N PRO A 262 -4.41 -10.59 -3.92
CA PRO A 262 -4.53 -9.39 -4.72
C PRO A 262 -3.85 -8.21 -4.05
N ASP A 263 -3.72 -7.11 -4.82
CA ASP A 263 -3.47 -5.78 -4.31
C ASP A 263 -4.49 -4.79 -4.86
N ILE A 264 -4.72 -3.65 -4.18
CA ILE A 264 -5.76 -2.69 -4.53
C ILE A 264 -5.34 -1.26 -4.22
N VAL A 265 -5.68 -0.34 -5.13
CA VAL A 265 -5.52 1.10 -4.92
C VAL A 265 -6.74 1.87 -5.42
N ALA A 266 -6.93 3.07 -4.88
CA ALA A 266 -7.87 4.05 -5.36
C ALA A 266 -7.12 5.20 -6.05
N ASP A 267 -7.66 5.68 -7.19
CA ASP A 267 -7.18 6.86 -7.91
C ASP A 267 -8.39 7.66 -8.42
N GLY A 268 -8.70 8.76 -7.75
CA GLY A 268 -9.98 9.47 -7.91
C GLY A 268 -11.15 8.55 -7.60
N ASP A 269 -12.15 8.54 -8.49
CA ASP A 269 -13.36 7.71 -8.36
C ASP A 269 -13.16 6.27 -8.88
N SER A 270 -11.95 5.92 -9.30
CA SER A 270 -11.64 4.59 -9.85
C SER A 270 -10.89 3.74 -8.84
N LEU A 271 -11.22 2.46 -8.82
CA LEU A 271 -10.49 1.41 -8.12
C LEU A 271 -9.74 0.53 -9.11
N TYR A 272 -8.55 0.13 -8.72
CA TYR A 272 -7.68 -0.77 -9.48
C TYR A 272 -7.22 -1.90 -8.57
N SER A 273 -7.28 -3.13 -9.07
CA SER A 273 -6.73 -4.29 -8.37
C SER A 273 -5.82 -5.08 -9.31
N THR A 274 -4.78 -5.68 -8.76
CA THR A 274 -3.93 -6.63 -9.48
C THR A 274 -3.89 -7.95 -8.75
N PHE A 275 -3.85 -9.07 -9.51
CA PHE A 275 -3.96 -10.39 -8.93
C PHE A 275 -3.41 -11.48 -9.86
N LEU A 276 -3.11 -12.64 -9.29
CA LEU A 276 -2.82 -13.88 -10.01
C LEU A 276 -4.12 -14.63 -10.31
N ASN A 277 -4.29 -15.15 -11.53
CA ASN A 277 -5.23 -16.20 -11.87
C ASN A 277 -4.51 -17.29 -12.67
N GLY A 278 -4.64 -18.55 -12.26
CA GLY A 278 -3.96 -19.70 -12.86
C GLY A 278 -4.91 -20.62 -13.64
N ASN A 279 -6.03 -20.13 -14.13
CA ASN A 279 -7.00 -20.96 -14.84
C ASN A 279 -6.43 -21.61 -16.13
N SER A 280 -5.65 -20.87 -16.91
CA SER A 280 -4.97 -21.38 -18.11
C SER A 280 -3.46 -21.51 -17.92
N SER A 281 -2.87 -20.57 -17.22
CA SER A 281 -1.47 -20.48 -16.81
C SER A 281 -1.38 -19.51 -15.65
N ASP A 282 -0.32 -19.56 -14.83
CA ASP A 282 -0.11 -18.59 -13.77
C ASP A 282 0.19 -17.21 -14.37
N GLU A 283 -0.84 -16.39 -14.52
CA GLU A 283 -0.78 -15.06 -15.13
C GLU A 283 -1.28 -13.99 -14.17
N VAL A 284 -0.63 -12.84 -14.24
CA VAL A 284 -1.05 -11.65 -13.49
C VAL A 284 -2.00 -10.82 -14.33
N PHE A 285 -3.10 -10.46 -13.71
CA PHE A 285 -4.15 -9.60 -14.26
C PHE A 285 -4.24 -8.30 -13.48
N TRP A 286 -4.83 -7.30 -14.08
CA TRP A 286 -5.34 -6.12 -13.40
C TRP A 286 -6.80 -5.88 -13.76
N SER A 287 -7.53 -5.31 -12.83
CA SER A 287 -8.91 -4.90 -13.03
C SER A 287 -9.10 -3.43 -12.67
N ARG A 288 -10.08 -2.79 -13.32
CA ARG A 288 -10.49 -1.41 -13.08
C ARG A 288 -12.01 -1.30 -13.08
N TRP A 289 -12.55 -0.52 -12.15
CA TRP A 289 -13.98 -0.16 -12.11
C TRP A 289 -14.17 1.19 -11.42
N GLN A 290 -15.31 1.84 -11.64
CA GLN A 290 -15.70 3.03 -10.88
C GLN A 290 -16.30 2.61 -9.54
N MET A 291 -16.14 3.45 -8.52
CA MET A 291 -16.79 3.22 -7.23
C MET A 291 -18.31 3.19 -7.42
N GLY A 292 -18.94 2.12 -6.93
CA GLY A 292 -20.36 1.85 -7.11
C GLY A 292 -20.72 0.96 -8.30
N ASP A 293 -19.79 0.68 -9.20
CA ASP A 293 -20.00 -0.31 -10.27
C ASP A 293 -20.06 -1.73 -9.68
N THR A 294 -20.82 -2.59 -10.36
CA THR A 294 -20.94 -4.02 -10.03
C THR A 294 -20.08 -4.93 -10.90
N THR A 295 -19.41 -4.35 -11.88
CA THR A 295 -18.55 -5.07 -12.85
C THR A 295 -17.22 -4.34 -13.03
N ALA A 296 -16.15 -5.10 -13.29
CA ALA A 296 -14.83 -4.57 -13.54
C ALA A 296 -14.36 -4.89 -14.97
N LEU A 297 -13.63 -3.96 -15.57
CA LEU A 297 -12.83 -4.24 -16.76
C LEU A 297 -11.57 -5.01 -16.33
N VAL A 298 -11.30 -6.15 -16.94
CA VAL A 298 -10.15 -7.01 -16.59
C VAL A 298 -9.25 -7.22 -17.79
N GLN A 299 -7.94 -7.15 -17.57
CA GLN A 299 -6.92 -7.36 -18.60
C GLN A 299 -5.72 -8.10 -18.03
N GLY A 300 -5.12 -9.01 -18.82
CA GLY A 300 -3.81 -9.57 -18.51
C GLY A 300 -2.72 -8.52 -18.59
N ILE A 301 -1.75 -8.57 -17.67
CA ILE A 301 -0.67 -7.60 -17.65
C ILE A 301 0.31 -7.85 -18.79
N ALA A 302 0.72 -9.10 -19.00
CA ALA A 302 1.63 -9.47 -20.08
C ALA A 302 1.40 -10.91 -20.48
N SER A 303 1.33 -11.17 -21.79
CA SER A 303 1.36 -12.54 -22.27
C SER A 303 2.79 -13.07 -22.24
N THR A 304 3.03 -14.15 -21.52
CA THR A 304 4.31 -14.85 -21.43
C THR A 304 4.10 -16.33 -21.18
N SER A 305 5.04 -17.16 -21.61
CA SER A 305 5.03 -18.60 -21.30
C SER A 305 5.59 -18.94 -19.90
N MET A 306 6.07 -17.92 -19.17
CA MET A 306 6.64 -18.09 -17.84
C MET A 306 5.59 -17.73 -16.78
N ALA A 307 5.50 -18.54 -15.71
CA ALA A 307 4.63 -18.28 -14.57
C ALA A 307 4.90 -16.91 -13.97
N GLN A 308 3.83 -16.18 -13.64
CA GLN A 308 3.86 -14.89 -12.98
C GLN A 308 3.30 -15.01 -11.56
N ASN A 309 3.73 -14.17 -10.62
CA ASN A 309 3.21 -14.16 -9.25
C ASN A 309 3.55 -12.87 -8.49
N TYR A 310 2.97 -12.73 -7.29
CA TYR A 310 3.19 -11.64 -6.33
C TYR A 310 2.99 -10.25 -6.94
N PRO A 311 1.85 -10.00 -7.58
CA PRO A 311 1.58 -8.68 -8.11
C PRO A 311 1.33 -7.67 -6.98
N ARG A 312 1.83 -6.45 -7.18
CA ARG A 312 1.59 -5.29 -6.32
C ARG A 312 1.31 -4.07 -7.19
N ILE A 313 0.50 -3.16 -6.67
CA ILE A 313 0.13 -1.91 -7.34
C ILE A 313 0.13 -0.77 -6.33
N ASP A 314 0.64 0.38 -6.74
CA ASP A 314 0.42 1.63 -6.03
C ASP A 314 0.06 2.74 -7.02
N ALA A 315 -0.71 3.73 -6.53
CA ALA A 315 -1.16 4.87 -7.31
C ALA A 315 -1.13 6.14 -6.48
N ARG A 316 -0.59 7.20 -7.08
CA ARG A 316 -0.58 8.51 -6.47
C ARG A 316 -0.52 9.60 -7.55
N PHE A 317 -1.27 10.67 -7.37
CA PHE A 317 -1.30 11.82 -8.29
C PHE A 317 -1.63 11.46 -9.75
N GLY A 318 -2.55 10.51 -9.96
CA GLY A 318 -2.93 10.02 -11.28
C GLY A 318 -1.92 9.08 -11.95
N GLN A 319 -0.83 8.77 -11.27
CA GLN A 319 0.21 7.85 -11.71
C GLN A 319 -0.01 6.50 -11.06
N LYS A 320 0.21 5.41 -11.80
CA LYS A 320 0.05 4.05 -11.31
C LYS A 320 1.22 3.19 -11.72
N MET A 321 1.76 2.43 -10.77
CA MET A 321 2.81 1.47 -11.06
C MET A 321 2.44 0.10 -10.50
N MET A 322 2.57 -0.92 -11.36
CA MET A 322 2.41 -2.32 -11.01
C MET A 322 3.77 -3.01 -11.08
N VAL A 323 4.03 -3.91 -10.14
CA VAL A 323 5.20 -4.80 -10.16
C VAL A 323 4.77 -6.23 -9.93
N TRP A 324 5.50 -7.17 -10.50
CA TRP A 324 5.27 -8.61 -10.33
C TRP A 324 6.54 -9.40 -10.57
N LYS A 325 6.53 -10.64 -10.13
CA LYS A 325 7.58 -11.61 -10.46
C LYS A 325 7.18 -12.40 -11.70
N THR A 326 8.13 -12.65 -12.60
CA THR A 326 7.99 -13.55 -13.75
C THR A 326 9.10 -14.59 -13.75
N GLY A 327 8.76 -15.87 -13.96
CA GLY A 327 9.71 -16.97 -14.02
C GLY A 327 10.16 -17.46 -12.64
N ALA A 328 11.15 -18.34 -12.64
CA ALA A 328 11.68 -19.00 -11.47
C ALA A 328 13.23 -19.17 -11.53
N GLY A 329 13.83 -19.52 -10.40
CA GLY A 329 15.27 -19.71 -10.27
C GLY A 329 16.06 -18.45 -10.56
N THR A 330 17.27 -18.59 -11.11
CA THR A 330 18.19 -17.48 -11.39
C THR A 330 17.78 -16.61 -12.59
N GLN A 331 16.77 -17.00 -13.33
CA GLN A 331 16.21 -16.27 -14.47
C GLN A 331 14.88 -15.57 -14.14
N ALA A 332 14.47 -15.62 -12.87
CA ALA A 332 13.29 -14.87 -12.45
C ALA A 332 13.53 -13.37 -12.59
N LYS A 333 12.48 -12.63 -12.89
CA LYS A 333 12.53 -11.19 -13.08
C LYS A 333 11.54 -10.49 -12.14
N VAL A 334 11.93 -9.33 -11.63
CA VAL A 334 11.00 -8.31 -11.19
C VAL A 334 10.67 -7.48 -12.42
N GLN A 335 9.40 -7.48 -12.81
CA GLN A 335 8.90 -6.66 -13.92
C GLN A 335 7.99 -5.56 -13.39
N ALA A 336 7.89 -4.47 -14.14
CA ALA A 336 7.05 -3.34 -13.78
C ALA A 336 6.34 -2.73 -15.00
N ARG A 337 5.16 -2.16 -14.74
CA ARG A 337 4.45 -1.26 -15.65
C ARG A 337 4.10 0.03 -14.94
N LEU A 338 4.47 1.15 -15.57
CA LEU A 338 4.12 2.49 -15.12
C LEU A 338 3.13 3.11 -16.11
N HIS A 339 1.98 3.52 -15.60
CA HIS A 339 1.07 4.43 -16.29
C HIS A 339 1.38 5.85 -15.82
N LEU A 340 1.96 6.62 -16.69
CA LEU A 340 2.30 8.02 -16.47
C LEU A 340 1.57 8.88 -17.50
N LEU A 341 0.58 9.66 -17.06
CA LEU A 341 -0.36 10.34 -17.95
C LEU A 341 -0.99 9.32 -18.94
N ASP A 342 -0.94 9.60 -20.24
CA ASP A 342 -1.47 8.72 -21.29
C ASP A 342 -0.44 7.71 -21.82
N THR A 343 0.71 7.59 -21.17
CA THR A 343 1.82 6.74 -21.64
C THR A 343 2.02 5.54 -20.70
N LEU A 344 2.17 4.37 -21.31
CA LEU A 344 2.52 3.13 -20.65
C LEU A 344 3.99 2.79 -20.86
N PHE A 345 4.74 2.64 -19.77
CA PHE A 345 6.11 2.17 -19.78
C PHE A 345 6.18 0.76 -19.18
N ALA A 346 7.03 -0.09 -19.74
CA ALA A 346 7.30 -1.44 -19.24
C ALA A 346 8.80 -1.60 -18.96
N PHE A 347 9.14 -2.26 -17.86
CA PHE A 347 10.50 -2.42 -17.41
C PHE A 347 10.78 -3.84 -16.92
N ASP A 348 11.98 -4.35 -17.18
CA ASP A 348 12.64 -5.38 -16.38
C ASP A 348 13.44 -4.65 -15.28
N VAL A 349 12.96 -4.69 -14.04
CA VAL A 349 13.57 -3.96 -12.93
C VAL A 349 14.86 -4.64 -12.47
N ASP A 350 14.81 -5.97 -12.32
CA ASP A 350 15.97 -6.81 -11.98
C ASP A 350 15.76 -8.25 -12.47
N THR A 351 16.86 -9.01 -12.54
CA THR A 351 16.88 -10.44 -12.88
C THR A 351 17.78 -11.16 -11.91
N GLY A 352 17.32 -12.31 -11.39
CA GLY A 352 18.05 -13.11 -10.39
C GLY A 352 17.13 -14.11 -9.72
N THR A 353 17.44 -14.51 -8.49
CA THR A 353 16.52 -15.30 -7.66
C THR A 353 15.53 -14.40 -6.90
N VAL A 354 14.98 -13.44 -7.64
CA VAL A 354 14.09 -12.40 -7.11
C VAL A 354 12.75 -12.94 -6.63
N ASN A 355 12.21 -12.37 -5.57
CA ASN A 355 10.93 -12.76 -5.00
C ASN A 355 10.22 -11.59 -4.31
N VAL A 356 8.90 -11.71 -4.15
CA VAL A 356 8.01 -10.82 -3.39
C VAL A 356 8.30 -9.33 -3.58
N PRO A 357 8.24 -8.83 -4.83
CA PRO A 357 8.42 -7.41 -5.08
C PRO A 357 7.29 -6.59 -4.43
N ASP A 358 7.60 -5.32 -4.14
CA ASP A 358 6.63 -4.33 -3.73
C ASP A 358 6.95 -2.97 -4.34
N VAL A 359 5.96 -2.08 -4.41
CA VAL A 359 6.09 -0.77 -5.06
C VAL A 359 5.38 0.31 -4.28
N ALA A 360 5.97 1.50 -4.25
CA ALA A 360 5.31 2.71 -3.80
C ALA A 360 5.58 3.87 -4.77
N VAL A 361 4.52 4.59 -5.14
CA VAL A 361 4.55 5.74 -6.04
C VAL A 361 4.67 7.02 -5.24
N SER A 362 5.48 7.95 -5.70
CA SER A 362 5.62 9.30 -5.13
C SER A 362 5.31 10.37 -6.18
N GLY A 363 5.27 11.63 -5.79
CA GLY A 363 5.06 12.75 -6.72
C GLY A 363 6.16 12.92 -7.77
N GLN A 364 7.33 12.31 -7.58
CA GLN A 364 8.51 12.48 -8.45
C GLN A 364 9.06 11.17 -9.01
N GLY A 365 8.42 10.05 -8.69
CA GLY A 365 8.93 8.75 -9.10
C GLY A 365 8.25 7.58 -8.40
N ALA A 366 8.94 6.46 -8.36
CA ALA A 366 8.50 5.27 -7.66
C ALA A 366 9.69 4.52 -7.03
N PHE A 367 9.39 3.77 -6.01
CA PHE A 367 10.33 2.90 -5.31
C PHE A 367 9.90 1.46 -5.47
N VAL A 368 10.81 0.60 -5.91
CA VAL A 368 10.57 -0.84 -6.03
C VAL A 368 11.54 -1.58 -5.13
N VAL A 369 11.01 -2.44 -4.27
CA VAL A 369 11.80 -3.30 -3.37
C VAL A 369 11.55 -4.75 -3.67
N TRP A 370 12.53 -5.61 -3.41
CA TRP A 370 12.39 -7.06 -3.57
C TRP A 370 13.40 -7.83 -2.72
N HIS A 371 13.12 -9.08 -2.49
CA HIS A 371 14.02 -10.02 -1.84
C HIS A 371 14.78 -10.83 -2.89
N GLU A 372 16.11 -10.86 -2.80
CA GLU A 372 16.98 -11.74 -3.56
C GLU A 372 17.31 -12.97 -2.71
N VAL A 373 16.76 -14.12 -3.10
CA VAL A 373 16.68 -15.30 -2.24
C VAL A 373 18.05 -15.97 -2.02
N LEU A 374 18.86 -16.12 -3.06
CA LEU A 374 20.19 -16.75 -2.93
C LEU A 374 21.19 -15.85 -2.23
N GLU A 375 21.15 -14.56 -2.50
CA GLU A 375 22.01 -13.58 -1.84
C GLU A 375 21.55 -13.26 -0.41
N LYS A 376 20.28 -13.60 -0.07
CA LYS A 376 19.63 -13.27 1.19
C LYS A 376 19.69 -11.77 1.49
N ARG A 377 19.34 -10.97 0.50
CA ARG A 377 19.41 -9.51 0.54
C ARG A 377 18.08 -8.90 0.14
N ILE A 378 17.83 -7.71 0.68
CA ILE A 378 16.75 -6.85 0.21
C ILE A 378 17.37 -5.73 -0.59
N TYR A 379 16.78 -5.48 -1.75
CA TYR A 379 17.19 -4.45 -2.67
C TYR A 379 16.10 -3.41 -2.87
N LEU A 380 16.54 -2.19 -3.16
CA LEU A 380 15.71 -1.05 -3.54
C LEU A 380 16.21 -0.50 -4.88
N LYS A 381 15.28 -0.14 -5.75
CA LYS A 381 15.54 0.64 -6.95
C LYS A 381 14.57 1.79 -7.04
N ARG A 382 15.03 2.95 -7.49
CA ARG A 382 14.24 4.18 -7.61
C ARG A 382 14.04 4.52 -9.07
N LEU A 383 12.82 4.81 -9.45
CA LEU A 383 12.45 5.32 -10.76
C LEU A 383 12.17 6.81 -10.61
N PHE A 384 12.85 7.65 -11.40
CA PHE A 384 12.59 9.09 -11.44
C PHE A 384 11.91 9.46 -12.74
N TYR A 385 10.94 10.34 -12.64
CA TYR A 385 10.33 11.04 -13.76
C TYR A 385 9.91 12.44 -13.30
N GLN A 386 10.09 13.43 -14.15
CA GLN A 386 9.52 14.76 -13.88
C GLN A 386 8.11 14.80 -14.46
N THR A 387 7.13 15.09 -13.64
CA THR A 387 5.82 15.51 -14.12
C THR A 387 5.93 16.95 -14.61
N ILE A 388 6.15 17.14 -15.91
CA ILE A 388 6.06 18.47 -16.50
C ILE A 388 4.58 18.81 -16.59
N GLY A 389 4.14 19.76 -15.74
CA GLY A 389 2.86 20.44 -15.87
C GLY A 389 1.65 19.63 -15.44
N LEU A 390 1.59 19.21 -14.18
CA LEU A 390 0.27 19.16 -13.52
C LEU A 390 -0.27 20.60 -13.57
N PRO A 391 -1.48 20.84 -14.11
CA PRO A 391 -2.08 22.16 -14.04
C PRO A 391 -2.09 22.60 -12.58
N GLU A 392 -1.88 23.87 -12.32
CA GLU A 392 -1.89 24.48 -10.99
C GLU A 392 -3.19 24.21 -10.20
N SER A 393 -4.24 23.72 -10.87
CA SER A 393 -5.51 23.30 -10.28
C SER A 393 -5.44 22.01 -9.44
N VAL A 394 -4.33 21.26 -9.44
CA VAL A 394 -4.08 20.15 -8.50
C VAL A 394 -3.26 20.61 -7.28
N ARG A 395 -2.76 21.85 -7.29
CA ARG A 395 -2.38 22.49 -6.03
C ARG A 395 -3.65 22.65 -5.21
N SER A 396 -3.66 22.04 -4.03
CA SER A 396 -4.65 22.32 -3.00
C SER A 396 -5.03 23.80 -3.05
N PRO A 397 -6.32 24.15 -2.96
CA PRO A 397 -6.72 25.55 -2.90
C PRO A 397 -5.80 26.22 -1.90
N SER A 398 -5.22 27.35 -2.26
CA SER A 398 -4.15 28.04 -1.54
C SER A 398 -4.44 27.98 -0.03
N ARG A 399 -3.77 27.01 0.62
CA ARG A 399 -3.97 26.81 2.07
C ARG A 399 -3.61 28.10 2.76
N GLN A 400 -4.53 28.63 3.51
CA GLN A 400 -4.30 29.81 4.33
C GLN A 400 -3.87 29.38 5.72
N LEU A 401 -2.79 29.96 6.22
CA LEU A 401 -2.39 29.78 7.61
C LEU A 401 -3.51 30.31 8.51
N LEU A 402 -4.11 29.45 9.33
CA LEU A 402 -5.17 29.82 10.25
C LEU A 402 -4.58 30.34 11.57
N HIS A 403 -3.66 29.60 12.15
CA HIS A 403 -3.00 29.98 13.41
C HIS A 403 -1.71 29.19 13.61
N THR A 404 -0.87 29.71 14.49
CA THR A 404 0.36 29.07 14.97
C THR A 404 0.21 28.78 16.45
N VAL A 405 0.62 27.59 16.89
CA VAL A 405 0.65 27.19 18.30
C VAL A 405 2.05 26.76 18.72
N ASP A 406 2.36 26.92 19.99
CA ASP A 406 3.57 26.33 20.56
C ASP A 406 3.43 24.81 20.77
N LEU A 407 4.49 24.13 21.21
CA LEU A 407 4.47 22.69 21.47
C LEU A 407 3.50 22.25 22.59
N TYR A 408 2.91 23.19 23.32
CA TYR A 408 1.88 22.96 24.35
C TYR A 408 0.47 23.26 23.83
N GLY A 409 0.33 23.57 22.52
CA GLY A 409 -0.96 23.88 21.90
C GLY A 409 -1.50 25.28 22.17
N ARG A 410 -0.70 26.22 22.72
CA ARG A 410 -1.10 27.59 23.00
C ARG A 410 -0.94 28.46 21.75
N LEU A 411 -1.95 29.25 21.42
CA LEU A 411 -1.89 30.21 20.32
C LEU A 411 -0.75 31.21 20.52
N VAL A 412 0.00 31.43 19.46
CA VAL A 412 1.13 32.34 19.42
C VAL A 412 0.80 33.57 18.60
N ASP A 413 1.05 34.75 19.11
CA ASP A 413 0.90 36.01 18.36
C ASP A 413 1.97 36.06 17.25
N PRO A 414 1.56 36.13 15.96
CA PRO A 414 2.50 36.11 14.86
C PRO A 414 3.47 37.30 14.82
N THR A 415 3.18 38.34 15.58
CA THR A 415 4.05 39.53 15.66
C THR A 415 5.13 39.46 16.76
N GLN A 416 5.07 38.45 17.63
CA GLN A 416 5.98 38.28 18.80
C GLN A 416 6.37 36.80 18.98
N ILE A 417 6.85 36.17 17.94
CA ILE A 417 7.26 34.76 18.00
C ILE A 417 8.74 34.66 18.42
N PRO A 418 9.06 34.14 19.62
CA PRO A 418 10.42 33.77 19.97
C PRO A 418 10.95 32.68 19.05
N SER A 419 12.27 32.66 18.79
CA SER A 419 12.86 31.56 18.01
C SER A 419 12.58 30.20 18.66
N GLY A 420 12.02 29.26 17.90
CA GLY A 420 11.64 27.97 18.44
C GLY A 420 10.84 27.11 17.45
N ILE A 421 10.40 25.95 17.94
CA ILE A 421 9.58 25.03 17.16
C ILE A 421 8.10 25.32 17.43
N TYR A 422 7.32 25.47 16.34
CA TYR A 422 5.89 25.76 16.36
C TYR A 422 5.14 24.84 15.43
N ILE A 423 3.81 24.75 15.62
CA ILE A 423 2.89 24.04 14.73
C ILE A 423 2.01 25.09 14.05
N GLN A 424 2.06 25.14 12.73
CA GLN A 424 1.20 25.99 11.90
C GLN A 424 0.03 25.17 11.35
N TRP A 425 -1.21 25.64 11.61
CA TRP A 425 -2.44 25.02 11.12
C TRP A 425 -2.99 25.79 9.93
N TYR A 426 -3.51 25.08 8.94
CA TYR A 426 -3.97 25.62 7.68
C TYR A 426 -5.46 25.35 7.44
N SER A 427 -6.06 26.13 6.53
CA SER A 427 -7.49 26.10 6.20
C SER A 427 -7.97 24.78 5.58
N ASP A 428 -7.07 23.97 5.07
CA ASP A 428 -7.33 22.63 4.54
C ASP A 428 -7.31 21.51 5.60
N GLY A 429 -7.14 21.90 6.89
CA GLY A 429 -7.02 20.98 8.01
C GLY A 429 -5.61 20.38 8.20
N SER A 430 -4.67 20.73 7.33
CA SER A 430 -3.29 20.31 7.48
C SER A 430 -2.54 21.15 8.52
N TYR A 431 -1.41 20.63 9.00
CA TYR A 431 -0.50 21.38 9.87
C TYR A 431 0.95 21.12 9.50
N GLU A 432 1.81 22.04 9.86
CA GLU A 432 3.26 21.93 9.68
C GLU A 432 4.00 22.24 10.98
N LYS A 433 5.08 21.52 11.24
CA LYS A 433 6.04 21.85 12.28
C LYS A 433 7.10 22.76 11.67
N VAL A 434 7.19 23.98 12.15
CA VAL A 434 8.11 25.00 11.63
C VAL A 434 9.06 25.48 12.71
N TRP A 435 10.24 25.88 12.30
CA TRP A 435 11.14 26.65 13.14
C TRP A 435 10.96 28.13 12.78
N LEU A 436 10.55 28.95 13.72
CA LEU A 436 10.35 30.38 13.54
C LEU A 436 11.36 31.16 14.40
#